data_962bb3f7b429b913494394412ee5f1ce
#
_entry.id   962bb3f7b429b913494394412ee5f1ce
#
_cell.length_a   1.000
_cell.length_b   1.000
_cell.length_c   1.000
_cell.angle_alpha   90.00
_cell.angle_beta   90.00
_cell.angle_gamma   90.00
#
_symmetry.space_group_name_H-M   'P 1'
#
loop_
_entity.id
_entity.type
_entity.pdbx_description
1 polymer ?
#
loop_
_entity_poly.entity_id
_entity_poly.type
_entity_poly.pdbx_seq_one_letter_code
_entity_poly.pdbx_strand_id
1 'polypeptide(L)'
;MDKRNKPVGVFDSGLGGLTVVKEIIKVLPQEGIVYLGDTARVPYGTRSNGIIKQFSEENVNFLLKKNVKCIVIACHTSSAVAGNYLKKEFHNIPIFDVVTPVLKSLEESKKKIGVIGTRATINSKVYSKLNKVVQVPCPLFVPFIEEGEIKGKLIENLVIKYLGKLRVEILVLACTHYPIIRGVIKKVLPNTKLINPGVLIAGKLKKYLIKNNLVNYQRATAKKSFYVTDLNERFIKVSQMFLGENYRVKLKKYSWK
;
A
#
# COMPACT_ATOMS: atom_id res chain seq x y z
N MET A 1 6.34 28.68 4.65
CA MET A 1 7.21 27.50 4.47
C MET A 1 7.07 26.99 3.04
N ASP A 2 8.16 26.83 2.30
CA ASP A 2 8.14 26.37 0.92
C ASP A 2 7.41 25.01 0.81
N LYS A 3 6.46 24.89 -0.10
CA LYS A 3 5.70 23.65 -0.32
C LYS A 3 6.60 22.45 -0.64
N ARG A 4 7.76 22.67 -1.25
CA ARG A 4 8.76 21.64 -1.56
C ARG A 4 9.26 20.91 -0.32
N ASN A 5 9.43 21.64 0.79
CA ASN A 5 9.98 21.12 2.05
C ASN A 5 8.94 20.38 2.91
N LYS A 6 7.64 20.46 2.55
CA LYS A 6 6.61 19.70 3.24
C LYS A 6 6.74 18.21 2.92
N PRO A 7 6.48 17.30 3.89
CA PRO A 7 6.61 15.87 3.67
C PRO A 7 5.49 15.31 2.77
N VAL A 8 5.72 14.14 2.21
CA VAL A 8 4.68 13.28 1.62
C VAL A 8 3.99 12.54 2.75
N GLY A 9 2.67 12.65 2.84
CA GLY A 9 1.85 11.84 3.74
C GLY A 9 1.56 10.47 3.14
N VAL A 10 1.68 9.42 3.93
CA VAL A 10 1.33 8.05 3.50
C VAL A 10 0.53 7.40 4.61
N PHE A 11 -0.61 6.77 4.29
CA PHE A 11 -1.32 5.97 5.27
C PHE A 11 -1.65 4.57 4.78
N ASP A 12 -1.77 3.67 5.73
CA ASP A 12 -2.19 2.28 5.56
C ASP A 12 -3.04 1.84 6.75
N SER A 13 -3.79 0.75 6.58
CA SER A 13 -4.56 0.12 7.68
C SER A 13 -3.68 -0.49 8.77
N GLY A 14 -2.38 -0.65 8.53
CA GLY A 14 -1.45 -1.24 9.49
C GLY A 14 0.01 -0.94 9.13
N LEU A 15 0.85 -1.97 9.10
CA LEU A 15 2.27 -1.84 8.79
C LEU A 15 2.61 -2.18 7.34
N GLY A 16 1.72 -2.86 6.62
CA GLY A 16 1.95 -3.29 5.24
C GLY A 16 2.31 -2.15 4.29
N GLY A 17 1.76 -0.96 4.52
CA GLY A 17 2.06 0.24 3.73
C GLY A 17 3.52 0.67 3.75
N LEU A 18 4.34 0.18 4.69
CA LEU A 18 5.78 0.38 4.69
C LEU A 18 6.47 -0.20 3.45
N THR A 19 5.88 -1.23 2.82
CA THR A 19 6.35 -1.74 1.51
C THR A 19 6.21 -0.68 0.42
N VAL A 20 5.13 0.11 0.45
CA VAL A 20 4.92 1.24 -0.48
C VAL A 20 5.88 2.39 -0.15
N VAL A 21 6.05 2.72 1.14
CA VAL A 21 7.03 3.72 1.60
C VAL A 21 8.43 3.36 1.12
N LYS A 22 8.83 2.09 1.20
CA LYS A 22 10.12 1.59 0.69
C LYS A 22 10.31 1.92 -0.79
N GLU A 23 9.30 1.71 -1.63
CA GLU A 23 9.38 2.02 -3.05
C GLU A 23 9.41 3.54 -3.31
N ILE A 24 8.70 4.35 -2.50
CA ILE A 24 8.78 5.81 -2.56
C ILE A 24 10.18 6.29 -2.22
N ILE A 25 10.79 5.81 -1.13
CA ILE A 25 12.14 6.20 -0.71
C ILE A 25 13.18 5.84 -1.78
N LYS A 26 13.05 4.70 -2.46
CA LYS A 26 13.97 4.30 -3.55
C LYS A 26 14.02 5.32 -4.69
N VAL A 27 12.89 5.91 -5.06
CA VAL A 27 12.81 6.82 -6.22
C VAL A 27 12.83 8.30 -5.83
N LEU A 28 12.61 8.60 -4.56
CA LEU A 28 12.54 9.94 -3.96
C LEU A 28 13.24 9.96 -2.58
N PRO A 29 14.54 9.64 -2.50
CA PRO A 29 15.23 9.49 -1.21
C PRO A 29 15.32 10.79 -0.41
N GLN A 30 15.23 11.94 -1.08
CA GLN A 30 15.31 13.29 -0.51
C GLN A 30 13.97 13.78 0.06
N GLU A 31 12.87 13.04 -0.12
CA GLU A 31 11.56 13.47 0.39
C GLU A 31 11.41 13.18 1.89
N GLY A 32 10.85 14.15 2.61
CA GLY A 32 10.31 13.91 3.95
C GLY A 32 9.07 13.03 3.85
N ILE A 33 8.88 12.14 4.81
CA ILE A 33 7.73 11.23 4.87
C ILE A 33 7.07 11.30 6.24
N VAL A 34 5.74 11.41 6.25
CA VAL A 34 4.91 11.14 7.42
C VAL A 34 4.05 9.93 7.09
N TYR A 35 4.33 8.82 7.76
CA TYR A 35 3.58 7.58 7.65
C TYR A 35 2.62 7.45 8.83
N LEU A 36 1.40 6.99 8.57
CA LEU A 36 0.44 6.52 9.57
C LEU A 36 0.00 5.10 9.25
N GLY A 37 0.24 4.18 10.19
CA GLY A 37 -0.33 2.84 10.20
C GLY A 37 -1.44 2.76 11.25
N ASP A 38 -2.68 2.45 10.85
CA ASP A 38 -3.82 2.38 11.75
C ASP A 38 -3.93 1.00 12.43
N THR A 39 -2.89 0.65 13.15
CA THR A 39 -2.67 -0.67 13.76
C THR A 39 -3.69 -1.05 14.82
N ALA A 40 -4.34 -0.09 15.48
CA ALA A 40 -5.38 -0.37 16.47
C ALA A 40 -6.68 -0.89 15.84
N ARG A 41 -6.92 -0.62 14.53
CA ARG A 41 -8.19 -0.95 13.86
C ARG A 41 -8.04 -1.95 12.70
N VAL A 42 -6.83 -2.47 12.51
CA VAL A 42 -6.52 -3.52 11.52
C VAL A 42 -7.26 -4.83 11.88
N PRO A 43 -7.70 -5.65 10.90
CA PRO A 43 -7.59 -5.45 9.46
C PRO A 43 -8.80 -4.71 8.85
N TYR A 44 -8.58 -3.84 7.88
CA TYR A 44 -9.66 -3.17 7.13
C TYR A 44 -10.37 -4.13 6.15
N GLY A 45 -9.69 -5.16 5.68
CA GLY A 45 -10.19 -6.08 4.66
C GLY A 45 -11.43 -6.91 5.06
N THR A 46 -11.84 -6.87 6.34
CA THR A 46 -13.02 -7.54 6.90
C THR A 46 -14.11 -6.56 7.34
N ARG A 47 -13.87 -5.25 7.24
CA ARG A 47 -14.81 -4.21 7.68
C ARG A 47 -15.81 -3.85 6.58
N SER A 48 -16.94 -3.25 6.98
CA SER A 48 -17.91 -2.68 6.06
C SER A 48 -17.35 -1.46 5.31
N ASN A 49 -17.91 -1.15 4.14
CA ASN A 49 -17.49 -0.01 3.33
C ASN A 49 -17.62 1.33 4.08
N GLY A 50 -18.65 1.49 4.92
CA GLY A 50 -18.84 2.69 5.74
C GLY A 50 -17.70 2.90 6.73
N ILE A 51 -17.35 1.85 7.48
CA ILE A 51 -16.23 1.87 8.44
C ILE A 51 -14.89 2.11 7.74
N ILE A 52 -14.65 1.49 6.58
CA ILE A 52 -13.42 1.71 5.81
C ILE A 52 -13.31 3.18 5.36
N LYS A 53 -14.41 3.79 4.92
CA LYS A 53 -14.44 5.22 4.54
C LYS A 53 -14.14 6.11 5.74
N GLN A 54 -14.83 5.91 6.86
CA GLN A 54 -14.63 6.67 8.08
C GLN A 54 -13.17 6.61 8.54
N PHE A 55 -12.60 5.41 8.70
CA PHE A 55 -11.21 5.26 9.14
C PHE A 55 -10.21 5.88 8.16
N SER A 56 -10.47 5.75 6.86
CA SER A 56 -9.62 6.35 5.84
C SER A 56 -9.66 7.88 5.87
N GLU A 57 -10.82 8.47 6.14
CA GLU A 57 -11.00 9.92 6.30
C GLU A 57 -10.26 10.43 7.54
N GLU A 58 -10.37 9.74 8.67
CA GLU A 58 -9.63 10.08 9.88
C GLU A 58 -8.10 10.01 9.66
N ASN A 59 -7.61 9.00 8.90
CA ASN A 59 -6.20 8.92 8.52
C ASN A 59 -5.76 10.11 7.66
N VAL A 60 -6.59 10.56 6.71
CA VAL A 60 -6.32 11.78 5.92
C VAL A 60 -6.25 13.00 6.82
N ASN A 61 -7.23 13.18 7.72
CA ASN A 61 -7.26 14.30 8.66
C ASN A 61 -6.02 14.34 9.57
N PHE A 62 -5.52 13.19 10.02
CA PHE A 62 -4.24 13.12 10.74
C PHE A 62 -3.08 13.66 9.89
N LEU A 63 -2.99 13.24 8.63
CA LEU A 63 -1.90 13.68 7.73
C LEU A 63 -1.99 15.17 7.42
N LEU A 64 -3.19 15.72 7.28
CA LEU A 64 -3.40 17.17 7.10
C LEU A 64 -2.88 17.96 8.30
N LYS A 65 -3.12 17.50 9.54
CA LYS A 65 -2.55 18.10 10.76
C LYS A 65 -1.01 18.05 10.79
N LYS A 66 -0.38 17.16 9.99
CA LYS A 66 1.10 17.10 9.83
C LYS A 66 1.62 17.97 8.69
N ASN A 67 0.76 18.81 8.08
CA ASN A 67 1.12 19.76 7.03
C ASN A 67 1.84 19.12 5.83
N VAL A 68 1.32 18.00 5.35
CA VAL A 68 1.88 17.27 4.20
C VAL A 68 1.55 17.99 2.87
N LYS A 69 2.39 17.81 1.82
CA LYS A 69 2.17 18.40 0.50
C LYS A 69 1.26 17.59 -0.41
N CYS A 70 1.17 16.31 -0.17
CA CYS A 70 0.28 15.36 -0.86
C CYS A 70 0.11 14.10 -0.01
N ILE A 71 -0.88 13.28 -0.33
CA ILE A 71 -1.19 12.06 0.41
C ILE A 71 -1.16 10.85 -0.53
N VAL A 72 -0.57 9.75 -0.07
CA VAL A 72 -0.60 8.44 -0.73
C VAL A 72 -1.40 7.46 0.14
N ILE A 73 -2.49 6.93 -0.41
CA ILE A 73 -3.26 5.82 0.16
C ILE A 73 -2.51 4.54 -0.20
N ALA A 74 -1.70 4.02 0.72
CA ALA A 74 -0.94 2.79 0.51
C ALA A 74 -1.84 1.55 0.62
N CYS A 75 -2.82 1.56 1.53
CA CYS A 75 -3.76 0.46 1.72
C CYS A 75 -4.63 0.23 0.48
N HIS A 76 -4.59 -1.01 -0.07
CA HIS A 76 -5.43 -1.38 -1.21
C HIS A 76 -6.92 -1.35 -0.86
N THR A 77 -7.28 -1.83 0.32
CA THR A 77 -8.66 -1.82 0.79
C THR A 77 -9.19 -0.38 0.86
N SER A 78 -8.44 0.54 1.47
CA SER A 78 -8.82 1.96 1.52
C SER A 78 -8.85 2.57 0.11
N SER A 79 -7.88 2.27 -0.75
CA SER A 79 -7.85 2.76 -2.14
C SER A 79 -9.07 2.31 -2.94
N ALA A 80 -9.45 1.03 -2.80
CA ALA A 80 -10.54 0.42 -3.55
C ALA A 80 -11.93 0.92 -3.08
N VAL A 81 -12.12 1.11 -1.78
CA VAL A 81 -13.41 1.43 -1.17
C VAL A 81 -13.59 2.94 -0.97
N ALA A 82 -12.55 3.64 -0.55
CA ALA A 82 -12.62 5.04 -0.16
C ALA A 82 -11.88 5.99 -1.11
N GLY A 83 -11.02 5.49 -2.02
CA GLY A 83 -10.13 6.34 -2.81
C GLY A 83 -10.82 7.47 -3.58
N ASN A 84 -11.91 7.18 -4.28
CA ASN A 84 -12.68 8.20 -5.02
C ASN A 84 -13.39 9.18 -4.08
N TYR A 85 -13.96 8.68 -2.99
CA TYR A 85 -14.58 9.51 -1.95
C TYR A 85 -13.57 10.50 -1.36
N LEU A 86 -12.42 10.01 -0.92
CA LEU A 86 -11.38 10.86 -0.31
C LEU A 86 -10.84 11.93 -1.27
N LYS A 87 -10.66 11.61 -2.56
CA LYS A 87 -10.23 12.59 -3.56
C LYS A 87 -11.27 13.68 -3.79
N LYS A 88 -12.57 13.36 -3.68
CA LYS A 88 -13.66 14.32 -3.81
C LYS A 88 -13.76 15.19 -2.57
N GLU A 89 -13.73 14.57 -1.39
CA GLU A 89 -13.87 15.26 -0.11
C GLU A 89 -12.69 16.20 0.16
N PHE A 90 -11.47 15.73 -0.07
CA PHE A 90 -10.24 16.48 0.19
C PHE A 90 -9.63 17.05 -1.10
N HIS A 91 -10.43 17.74 -1.91
CA HIS A 91 -10.01 18.28 -3.22
C HIS A 91 -8.87 19.32 -3.15
N ASN A 92 -8.64 19.93 -1.99
CA ASN A 92 -7.59 20.94 -1.77
C ASN A 92 -6.17 20.36 -1.62
N ILE A 93 -6.02 19.02 -1.53
CA ILE A 93 -4.74 18.35 -1.45
C ILE A 93 -4.66 17.20 -2.46
N PRO A 94 -3.54 17.05 -3.19
CA PRO A 94 -3.38 15.91 -4.09
C PRO A 94 -3.37 14.59 -3.34
N ILE A 95 -4.30 13.68 -3.69
CA ILE A 95 -4.39 12.35 -3.13
C ILE A 95 -4.14 11.30 -4.21
N PHE A 96 -3.19 10.42 -3.95
CA PHE A 96 -2.79 9.29 -4.78
C PHE A 96 -3.20 7.99 -4.13
N ASP A 97 -3.69 7.03 -4.90
CA ASP A 97 -4.03 5.69 -4.45
C ASP A 97 -3.26 4.64 -5.26
N VAL A 98 -3.11 3.46 -4.70
CA VAL A 98 -2.35 2.36 -5.33
C VAL A 98 -3.14 1.62 -6.41
N VAL A 99 -4.44 1.82 -6.53
CA VAL A 99 -5.33 1.17 -7.52
C VAL A 99 -5.25 1.87 -8.88
N THR A 100 -5.37 3.20 -8.88
CA THR A 100 -5.42 4.01 -10.12
C THR A 100 -4.25 3.74 -11.07
N PRO A 101 -2.96 3.71 -10.63
CA PRO A 101 -1.85 3.46 -11.54
C PRO A 101 -1.83 2.03 -12.10
N VAL A 102 -2.36 1.05 -11.36
CA VAL A 102 -2.50 -0.33 -11.85
C VAL A 102 -3.54 -0.38 -12.97
N LEU A 103 -4.72 0.18 -12.74
CA LEU A 103 -5.77 0.24 -13.76
C LEU A 103 -5.24 0.87 -15.06
N LYS A 104 -4.61 2.05 -14.95
CA LYS A 104 -4.05 2.75 -16.11
C LYS A 104 -2.95 1.94 -16.82
N SER A 105 -2.13 1.19 -16.09
CA SER A 105 -1.05 0.40 -16.69
C SER A 105 -1.53 -0.86 -17.41
N LEU A 106 -2.76 -1.30 -17.17
CA LEU A 106 -3.35 -2.52 -17.69
C LEU A 106 -4.61 -2.28 -18.55
N GLU A 107 -5.02 -1.04 -18.74
CA GLU A 107 -6.26 -0.66 -19.43
C GLU A 107 -6.36 -1.25 -20.83
N GLU A 108 -5.28 -1.20 -21.59
CA GLU A 108 -5.20 -1.73 -22.98
C GLU A 108 -4.63 -3.16 -23.04
N SER A 109 -4.41 -3.81 -21.90
CA SER A 109 -3.80 -5.13 -21.88
C SER A 109 -4.75 -6.20 -22.47
N LYS A 110 -4.25 -6.93 -23.45
CA LYS A 110 -4.94 -8.11 -24.03
C LYS A 110 -4.66 -9.39 -23.24
N LYS A 111 -3.75 -9.35 -22.27
CA LYS A 111 -3.31 -10.49 -21.46
C LYS A 111 -4.35 -10.87 -20.42
N LYS A 112 -4.36 -12.15 -20.03
CA LYS A 112 -5.17 -12.62 -18.91
C LYS A 112 -4.59 -12.13 -17.60
N ILE A 113 -5.38 -11.36 -16.84
CA ILE A 113 -4.96 -10.68 -15.63
C ILE A 113 -5.55 -11.37 -14.41
N GLY A 114 -4.71 -11.70 -13.43
CA GLY A 114 -5.11 -12.08 -12.08
C GLY A 114 -4.97 -10.89 -11.15
N VAL A 115 -5.87 -10.77 -10.20
CA VAL A 115 -5.78 -9.82 -9.08
C VAL A 115 -5.98 -10.58 -7.79
N ILE A 116 -5.01 -10.55 -6.90
CA ILE A 116 -5.15 -11.09 -5.55
C ILE A 116 -5.22 -9.97 -4.53
N GLY A 117 -6.14 -10.08 -3.57
CA GLY A 117 -6.39 -9.02 -2.60
C GLY A 117 -7.13 -9.50 -1.36
N THR A 118 -7.46 -8.58 -0.46
CA THR A 118 -8.39 -8.83 0.65
C THR A 118 -9.82 -9.01 0.11
N ARG A 119 -10.70 -9.58 0.92
CA ARG A 119 -12.13 -9.72 0.55
C ARG A 119 -12.75 -8.36 0.18
N ALA A 120 -12.53 -7.31 0.99
CA ALA A 120 -13.07 -5.99 0.69
C ALA A 120 -12.53 -5.40 -0.62
N THR A 121 -11.22 -5.58 -0.93
CA THR A 121 -10.64 -5.15 -2.21
C THR A 121 -11.31 -5.84 -3.39
N ILE A 122 -11.50 -7.16 -3.33
CA ILE A 122 -12.12 -7.93 -4.41
C ILE A 122 -13.61 -7.59 -4.54
N ASN A 123 -14.33 -7.53 -3.42
CA ASN A 123 -15.78 -7.24 -3.39
C ASN A 123 -16.09 -5.80 -3.85
N SER A 124 -15.14 -4.86 -3.76
CA SER A 124 -15.30 -3.50 -4.28
C SER A 124 -15.47 -3.46 -5.81
N LYS A 125 -15.11 -4.54 -6.50
CA LYS A 125 -15.13 -4.67 -7.97
C LYS A 125 -14.30 -3.60 -8.70
N VAL A 126 -13.39 -2.91 -8.01
CA VAL A 126 -12.60 -1.81 -8.60
C VAL A 126 -11.76 -2.27 -9.80
N TYR A 127 -11.32 -3.53 -9.80
CA TYR A 127 -10.55 -4.13 -10.88
C TYR A 127 -11.42 -4.80 -11.98
N SER A 128 -12.74 -4.87 -11.81
CA SER A 128 -13.64 -5.48 -12.82
C SER A 128 -13.70 -4.70 -14.14
N LYS A 129 -13.11 -3.50 -14.17
CA LYS A 129 -12.93 -2.69 -15.39
C LYS A 129 -11.86 -3.24 -16.34
N LEU A 130 -10.95 -4.07 -15.83
CA LEU A 130 -9.89 -4.67 -16.63
C LEU A 130 -10.45 -5.81 -17.48
N ASN A 131 -9.96 -5.87 -18.73
CA ASN A 131 -10.35 -6.95 -19.63
C ASN A 131 -9.76 -8.31 -19.16
N LYS A 132 -10.51 -9.41 -19.32
CA LYS A 132 -10.07 -10.79 -18.97
C LYS A 132 -9.50 -10.91 -17.55
N VAL A 133 -10.12 -10.24 -16.55
CA VAL A 133 -9.65 -10.25 -15.17
C VAL A 133 -10.25 -11.41 -14.37
N VAL A 134 -9.38 -12.13 -13.63
CA VAL A 134 -9.76 -13.12 -12.61
C VAL A 134 -9.35 -12.56 -11.25
N GLN A 135 -10.28 -12.50 -10.31
CA GLN A 135 -10.04 -11.89 -8.99
C GLN A 135 -10.15 -12.98 -7.90
N VAL A 136 -9.13 -13.10 -7.06
CA VAL A 136 -9.04 -14.13 -6.02
C VAL A 136 -8.81 -13.47 -4.66
N PRO A 137 -9.74 -13.59 -3.71
CA PRO A 137 -9.52 -13.14 -2.35
C PRO A 137 -8.57 -14.10 -1.61
N CYS A 138 -7.50 -13.55 -1.02
CA CYS A 138 -6.49 -14.31 -0.28
C CYS A 138 -6.39 -13.81 1.17
N PRO A 139 -7.45 -13.96 2.00
CA PRO A 139 -7.54 -13.35 3.32
C PRO A 139 -6.47 -13.85 4.31
N LEU A 140 -5.96 -15.06 4.16
CA LEU A 140 -5.00 -15.64 5.09
C LEU A 140 -3.55 -15.21 4.81
N PHE A 141 -3.22 -14.58 3.68
CA PHE A 141 -1.85 -14.15 3.44
C PHE A 141 -1.40 -13.10 4.45
N VAL A 142 -2.26 -12.13 4.80
CA VAL A 142 -1.91 -11.06 5.75
C VAL A 142 -1.52 -11.62 7.12
N PRO A 143 -2.36 -12.41 7.83
CA PRO A 143 -1.99 -12.94 9.13
C PRO A 143 -0.74 -13.82 9.09
N PHE A 144 -0.55 -14.66 8.05
CA PHE A 144 0.65 -15.46 7.91
C PHE A 144 1.92 -14.61 7.78
N ILE A 145 1.89 -13.58 6.94
CA ILE A 145 3.03 -12.67 6.75
C ILE A 145 3.33 -11.90 8.03
N GLU A 146 2.31 -11.45 8.76
CA GLU A 146 2.49 -10.74 10.03
C GLU A 146 3.04 -11.65 11.14
N GLU A 147 2.78 -12.97 11.10
CA GLU A 147 3.42 -13.96 11.99
C GLU A 147 4.85 -14.33 11.54
N GLY A 148 5.35 -13.77 10.44
CA GLY A 148 6.69 -14.07 9.92
C GLY A 148 6.75 -15.29 9.00
N GLU A 149 5.60 -15.92 8.71
CA GLU A 149 5.49 -17.05 7.78
C GLU A 149 5.61 -16.57 6.33
N ILE A 150 6.83 -16.22 5.93
CA ILE A 150 7.12 -15.62 4.61
C ILE A 150 7.90 -16.56 3.68
N LYS A 151 8.33 -17.72 4.18
CA LYS A 151 9.09 -18.78 3.46
C LYS A 151 8.80 -20.14 4.08
N GLY A 152 9.08 -21.22 3.35
CA GLY A 152 8.90 -22.60 3.80
C GLY A 152 7.55 -23.19 3.39
N LYS A 153 7.35 -24.47 3.75
CA LYS A 153 6.22 -25.29 3.28
C LYS A 153 4.84 -24.73 3.65
N LEU A 154 4.72 -24.08 4.81
CA LEU A 154 3.44 -23.58 5.29
C LEU A 154 2.87 -22.50 4.37
N ILE A 155 3.65 -21.46 4.09
CA ILE A 155 3.22 -20.40 3.17
C ILE A 155 3.17 -20.89 1.70
N GLU A 156 4.04 -21.83 1.29
CA GLU A 156 3.99 -22.44 -0.04
C GLU A 156 2.67 -23.17 -0.26
N ASN A 157 2.23 -24.00 0.69
CA ASN A 157 0.95 -24.70 0.63
C ASN A 157 -0.24 -23.72 0.59
N LEU A 158 -0.16 -22.63 1.34
CA LEU A 158 -1.20 -21.60 1.33
C LEU A 158 -1.27 -20.89 -0.04
N VAL A 159 -0.13 -20.59 -0.65
CA VAL A 159 -0.06 -20.02 -2.02
C VAL A 159 -0.61 -21.01 -3.04
N ILE A 160 -0.25 -22.29 -2.96
CA ILE A 160 -0.80 -23.35 -3.84
C ILE A 160 -2.33 -23.45 -3.67
N LYS A 161 -2.83 -23.42 -2.44
CA LYS A 161 -4.27 -23.46 -2.15
C LYS A 161 -5.04 -22.35 -2.89
N TYR A 162 -4.54 -21.12 -2.86
CA TYR A 162 -5.22 -19.97 -3.49
C TYR A 162 -4.93 -19.85 -4.98
N LEU A 163 -3.69 -20.14 -5.42
CA LEU A 163 -3.21 -19.78 -6.75
C LEU A 163 -2.83 -20.97 -7.63
N GLY A 164 -2.74 -22.19 -7.11
CA GLY A 164 -2.25 -23.36 -7.86
C GLY A 164 -3.05 -23.68 -9.14
N LYS A 165 -4.34 -23.33 -9.14
CA LYS A 165 -5.22 -23.49 -10.33
C LYS A 165 -5.32 -22.23 -11.19
N LEU A 166 -4.67 -21.12 -10.77
CA LEU A 166 -4.75 -19.85 -11.49
C LEU A 166 -3.89 -19.91 -12.76
N ARG A 167 -4.46 -19.53 -13.90
CA ARG A 167 -3.78 -19.47 -15.19
C ARG A 167 -3.90 -18.07 -15.75
N VAL A 168 -2.89 -17.23 -15.45
CA VAL A 168 -2.84 -15.81 -15.82
C VAL A 168 -1.42 -15.43 -16.26
N GLU A 169 -1.31 -14.46 -17.14
CA GLU A 169 -0.03 -13.94 -17.63
C GLU A 169 0.51 -12.81 -16.74
N ILE A 170 -0.40 -12.07 -16.11
CA ILE A 170 -0.09 -10.97 -15.20
C ILE A 170 -0.83 -11.21 -13.89
N LEU A 171 -0.17 -11.00 -12.76
CA LEU A 171 -0.77 -11.06 -11.43
C LEU A 171 -0.50 -9.75 -10.67
N VAL A 172 -1.57 -9.05 -10.30
CA VAL A 172 -1.53 -7.86 -9.47
C VAL A 172 -1.56 -8.25 -8.00
N LEU A 173 -0.57 -7.79 -7.23
CA LEU A 173 -0.46 -8.00 -5.79
C LEU A 173 -1.24 -6.89 -5.06
N ALA A 174 -2.59 -6.98 -5.08
CA ALA A 174 -3.48 -5.94 -4.58
C ALA A 174 -3.66 -5.96 -3.05
N CYS A 175 -2.56 -6.08 -2.34
CA CYS A 175 -2.42 -5.87 -0.90
C CYS A 175 -0.97 -5.48 -0.59
N THR A 176 -0.77 -4.57 0.36
CA THR A 176 0.55 -4.06 0.76
C THR A 176 1.48 -5.14 1.33
N HIS A 177 0.93 -6.22 1.87
CA HIS A 177 1.69 -7.35 2.41
C HIS A 177 2.24 -8.30 1.34
N TYR A 178 1.52 -8.48 0.22
CA TYR A 178 1.81 -9.56 -0.73
C TYR A 178 3.17 -9.46 -1.45
N PRO A 179 3.76 -8.26 -1.65
CA PRO A 179 5.13 -8.17 -2.16
C PRO A 179 6.19 -8.89 -1.32
N ILE A 180 5.94 -9.10 0.00
CA ILE A 180 6.85 -9.82 0.90
C ILE A 180 7.00 -11.29 0.49
N ILE A 181 5.89 -11.93 0.11
CA ILE A 181 5.87 -13.33 -0.33
C ILE A 181 5.99 -13.49 -1.85
N ARG A 182 6.44 -12.44 -2.54
CA ARG A 182 6.61 -12.44 -4.00
C ARG A 182 7.43 -13.65 -4.49
N GLY A 183 8.50 -14.01 -3.77
CA GLY A 183 9.34 -15.15 -4.11
C GLY A 183 8.58 -16.48 -4.11
N VAL A 184 7.72 -16.69 -3.10
CA VAL A 184 6.89 -17.88 -2.98
C VAL A 184 5.82 -17.92 -4.08
N ILE A 185 5.16 -16.77 -4.33
CA ILE A 185 4.18 -16.67 -5.43
C ILE A 185 4.84 -16.99 -6.77
N LYS A 186 6.07 -16.52 -7.00
CA LYS A 186 6.80 -16.76 -8.25
C LYS A 186 7.23 -18.20 -8.44
N LYS A 187 7.48 -18.97 -7.36
CA LYS A 187 7.71 -20.42 -7.44
C LYS A 187 6.45 -21.18 -7.91
N VAL A 188 5.27 -20.79 -7.43
CA VAL A 188 3.99 -21.43 -7.80
C VAL A 188 3.51 -21.00 -9.18
N LEU A 189 3.81 -19.75 -9.57
CA LEU A 189 3.43 -19.16 -10.87
C LEU A 189 4.66 -18.64 -11.62
N PRO A 190 5.56 -19.54 -12.10
CA PRO A 190 6.88 -19.15 -12.65
C PRO A 190 6.80 -18.26 -13.89
N ASN A 191 5.80 -18.46 -14.73
CA ASN A 191 5.64 -17.74 -16.01
C ASN A 191 4.76 -16.48 -15.90
N THR A 192 4.24 -16.17 -14.70
CA THR A 192 3.34 -15.02 -14.48
C THR A 192 4.14 -13.77 -14.15
N LYS A 193 3.89 -12.65 -14.84
CA LYS A 193 4.44 -11.34 -14.50
C LYS A 193 3.75 -10.80 -13.25
N LEU A 194 4.50 -10.56 -12.17
CA LEU A 194 3.97 -9.99 -10.95
C LEU A 194 4.04 -8.45 -11.00
N ILE A 195 2.91 -7.79 -10.72
CA ILE A 195 2.83 -6.33 -10.58
C ILE A 195 2.78 -5.98 -9.10
N ASN A 196 3.75 -5.16 -8.67
CA ASN A 196 3.76 -4.52 -7.36
C ASN A 196 3.19 -3.09 -7.50
N PRO A 197 1.98 -2.81 -6.99
CA PRO A 197 1.37 -1.47 -7.07
C PRO A 197 2.18 -0.39 -6.36
N GLY A 198 2.98 -0.76 -5.33
CA GLY A 198 3.88 0.16 -4.65
C GLY A 198 4.92 0.79 -5.59
N VAL A 199 5.44 0.03 -6.55
CA VAL A 199 6.38 0.53 -7.58
C VAL A 199 5.69 1.52 -8.51
N LEU A 200 4.46 1.20 -8.93
CA LEU A 200 3.70 2.04 -9.86
C LEU A 200 3.31 3.38 -9.23
N ILE A 201 2.85 3.36 -7.97
CA ILE A 201 2.47 4.59 -7.28
C ILE A 201 3.67 5.46 -6.95
N ALA A 202 4.82 4.88 -6.58
CA ALA A 202 6.06 5.61 -6.35
C ALA A 202 6.53 6.34 -7.63
N GLY A 203 6.47 5.66 -8.78
CA GLY A 203 6.78 6.27 -10.08
C GLY A 203 5.79 7.39 -10.47
N LYS A 204 4.49 7.21 -10.22
CA LYS A 204 3.47 8.24 -10.46
C LYS A 204 3.68 9.46 -9.57
N LEU A 205 3.96 9.25 -8.29
CA LEU A 205 4.26 10.30 -7.33
C LEU A 205 5.47 11.12 -7.77
N LYS A 206 6.58 10.44 -8.14
CA LYS A 206 7.80 11.11 -8.64
C LYS A 206 7.49 12.00 -9.84
N LYS A 207 6.79 11.49 -10.85
CA LYS A 207 6.40 12.26 -12.04
C LYS A 207 5.56 13.49 -11.66
N TYR A 208 4.63 13.34 -10.72
CA TYR A 208 3.80 14.44 -10.25
C TYR A 208 4.62 15.53 -9.55
N LEU A 209 5.49 15.15 -8.61
CA LEU A 209 6.31 16.11 -7.86
C LEU A 209 7.26 16.88 -8.79
N ILE A 210 7.87 16.21 -9.77
CA ILE A 210 8.74 16.86 -10.78
C ILE A 210 7.92 17.85 -11.62
N LYS A 211 6.79 17.41 -12.19
CA LYS A 211 5.95 18.24 -13.06
C LYS A 211 5.46 19.52 -12.37
N ASN A 212 5.22 19.47 -11.07
CA ASN A 212 4.68 20.60 -10.30
C ASN A 212 5.76 21.37 -9.50
N ASN A 213 7.05 21.11 -9.73
CA ASN A 213 8.16 21.73 -9.00
C ASN A 213 8.04 21.58 -7.48
N LEU A 214 7.58 20.40 -7.02
CA LEU A 214 7.36 20.08 -5.60
C LEU A 214 8.43 19.14 -5.01
N VAL A 215 9.45 18.77 -5.78
CA VAL A 215 10.54 17.90 -5.30
C VAL A 215 11.35 18.66 -4.25
N ASN A 216 11.63 17.99 -3.12
CA ASN A 216 12.55 18.50 -2.13
C ASN A 216 13.99 18.22 -2.57
N TYR A 217 14.78 19.27 -2.77
CA TYR A 217 16.19 19.14 -3.14
C TYR A 217 17.15 19.21 -1.92
N GLN A 218 16.63 19.52 -0.73
CA GLN A 218 17.42 19.64 0.50
C GLN A 218 17.55 18.29 1.20
N ARG A 219 18.57 17.51 0.87
CA ARG A 219 18.82 16.17 1.46
C ARG A 219 18.90 16.18 2.99
N ALA A 220 19.41 17.24 3.59
CA ALA A 220 19.60 17.38 5.05
C ALA A 220 18.27 17.43 5.86
N THR A 221 17.15 17.78 5.24
CA THR A 221 15.86 18.00 5.94
C THR A 221 14.83 16.89 5.75
N ALA A 222 15.17 15.84 5.06
CA ALA A 222 14.24 14.73 4.71
C ALA A 222 13.89 13.84 5.91
N LYS A 223 13.22 14.42 6.92
CA LYS A 223 12.77 13.68 8.11
C LYS A 223 11.70 12.67 7.74
N LYS A 224 11.92 11.41 8.09
CA LYS A 224 10.93 10.34 7.97
C LYS A 224 10.35 10.03 9.35
N SER A 225 9.04 10.26 9.50
CA SER A 225 8.32 10.07 10.77
C SER A 225 7.25 8.99 10.59
N PHE A 226 7.27 7.99 11.46
CA PHE A 226 6.38 6.84 11.39
C PHE A 226 5.48 6.82 12.63
N TYR A 227 4.19 6.87 12.41
CA TYR A 227 3.17 6.83 13.45
C TYR A 227 2.34 5.56 13.31
N VAL A 228 1.93 5.02 14.46
CA VAL A 228 1.00 3.88 14.57
C VAL A 228 -0.03 4.18 15.63
N THR A 229 -1.26 3.68 15.47
CA THR A 229 -2.35 3.94 16.43
C THR A 229 -2.33 2.97 17.60
N ASP A 230 -1.70 1.81 17.44
CA ASP A 230 -1.28 0.92 18.53
C ASP A 230 0.16 0.46 18.30
N LEU A 231 0.92 0.30 19.39
CA LEU A 231 2.34 -0.04 19.34
C LEU A 231 2.64 -1.19 20.31
N ASN A 232 3.15 -2.28 19.75
CA ASN A 232 3.70 -3.40 20.51
C ASN A 232 5.06 -3.86 19.93
N GLU A 233 5.77 -4.72 20.63
CA GLU A 233 7.10 -5.22 20.20
C GLU A 233 7.05 -5.95 18.85
N ARG A 234 5.99 -6.69 18.59
CA ARG A 234 5.79 -7.39 17.31
C ARG A 234 5.77 -6.41 16.14
N PHE A 235 5.10 -5.25 16.29
CA PHE A 235 5.03 -4.24 15.24
C PHE A 235 6.40 -3.66 14.90
N ILE A 236 7.31 -3.56 15.86
CA ILE A 236 8.69 -3.13 15.60
C ILE A 236 9.40 -4.14 14.69
N LYS A 237 9.32 -5.44 14.99
CA LYS A 237 9.91 -6.51 14.17
C LYS A 237 9.32 -6.55 12.76
N VAL A 238 8.00 -6.51 12.64
CA VAL A 238 7.28 -6.51 11.36
C VAL A 238 7.61 -5.26 10.53
N SER A 239 7.75 -4.10 11.14
CA SER A 239 8.12 -2.87 10.44
C SER A 239 9.51 -2.93 9.81
N GLN A 240 10.48 -3.55 10.49
CA GLN A 240 11.82 -3.80 9.96
C GLN A 240 11.78 -4.74 8.76
N MET A 241 11.01 -5.83 8.85
CA MET A 241 10.82 -6.78 7.75
C MET A 241 10.26 -6.08 6.48
N PHE A 242 9.29 -5.17 6.62
CA PHE A 242 8.65 -4.50 5.50
C PHE A 242 9.51 -3.42 4.86
N LEU A 243 10.16 -2.58 5.65
CA LEU A 243 11.07 -1.55 5.14
C LEU A 243 12.42 -2.11 4.70
N GLY A 244 12.87 -3.21 5.30
CA GLY A 244 14.18 -3.81 5.13
C GLY A 244 15.18 -3.32 6.19
N GLU A 245 16.23 -4.12 6.40
CA GLU A 245 17.22 -3.98 7.49
C GLU A 245 17.98 -2.64 7.46
N ASN A 246 18.09 -2.02 6.30
CA ASN A 246 18.80 -0.74 6.11
C ASN A 246 18.04 0.48 6.70
N TYR A 247 16.81 0.30 7.19
CA TYR A 247 16.00 1.38 7.72
C TYR A 247 15.69 1.16 9.21
N ARG A 248 16.29 1.98 10.07
CA ARG A 248 15.87 2.03 11.48
C ARG A 248 14.54 2.78 11.59
N VAL A 249 13.46 2.06 11.86
CA VAL A 249 12.13 2.63 12.06
C VAL A 249 11.93 2.92 13.54
N LYS A 250 11.76 4.19 13.87
CA LYS A 250 11.28 4.60 15.20
C LYS A 250 9.79 4.89 15.10
N LEU A 251 8.97 3.93 15.52
CA LEU A 251 7.52 4.10 15.58
C LEU A 251 7.13 5.03 16.74
N LYS A 252 6.14 5.90 16.50
CA LYS A 252 5.54 6.77 17.50
C LYS A 252 4.08 6.40 17.65
N LYS A 253 3.63 6.15 18.88
CA LYS A 253 2.20 5.90 19.13
C LYS A 253 1.40 7.19 18.93
N TYR A 254 0.26 7.06 18.28
CA TYR A 254 -0.76 8.09 18.14
C TYR A 254 -2.10 7.53 18.60
N SER A 255 -2.81 8.25 19.45
CA SER A 255 -4.15 7.86 19.91
C SER A 255 -5.20 8.75 19.26
N TRP A 256 -6.24 8.15 18.76
CA TRP A 256 -7.44 8.88 18.35
C TRP A 256 -8.08 9.51 19.60
N LYS A 257 -8.35 10.82 19.54
CA LYS A 257 -9.12 11.52 20.58
C LYS A 257 -10.58 11.46 20.23
#